data_a2cc31985498cbc5e747455885bad6aa
#
_entry.id   a2cc31985498cbc5e747455885bad6aa
#
_cell.length_a   1.000
_cell.length_b   1.000
_cell.length_c   1.000
_cell.angle_alpha   90.00
_cell.angle_beta   90.00
_cell.angle_gamma   90.00
#
_symmetry.space_group_name_H-M   'P 1'
#
loop_
_entity.id
_entity.type
_entity.pdbx_description
1 polymer ?
#
loop_
_entity_poly.entity_id
_entity_poly.type
_entity_poly.pdbx_seq_one_letter_code
_entity_poly.pdbx_strand_id
1 'polypeptide(L)'
;MKRELAPSEIKFNIPLTESKLEENTKGIKEFDEAYKKIERAITIDKEGYNLYLIDTFSKDKLKDLTSFIENTYKDLEAPRDICYVTLEDVNKPEAIFVANGKGNKLKETVDEIKNSYLEVVDDFYGDSSNDEKDYLVEDIQNRRNNYLDELTKMAKAEGFEVKATTKGFAFIPLSGDEAMSEKEYDNLETENKNVIVTKAGTLKRKAETILEELKDIEVKSIKKLKKIYSKFLSTQMEEEKDEALLEFITDDDSYEYLERLFTCIEEDLIDCYTMSIEDDENEIYEILNKYDVRVIVDNTNNTSPPVIYEEDPNLNNLIGLIEYENHNGMYTTNISLISAGSILKANGGCLIIRLNSLAVNNLSYYYLKKILISNKVSFDTNKSYLDFININGLKPQSIPVKVKVILIGDYETYDLLYNSDEDFKKLFPLRAEFSPVVKVNEDSIAGIKKIIDKKIRKNELFNISDEGMNELLKYLCRKSSSRKRILAEEDDIDKLLVLSNNNAREEKRMKY
;
A
#
# COMPACT_ATOMS: atom_id res chain seq x y z
N MET A 1 63.25 -22.90 4.20
CA MET A 1 64.52 -22.21 4.53
C MET A 1 64.19 -21.01 5.41
N LYS A 2 64.71 -20.96 6.64
CA LYS A 2 64.65 -19.71 7.45
C LYS A 2 65.75 -18.81 6.93
N ARG A 3 65.43 -17.60 6.47
CA ARG A 3 66.37 -16.57 6.05
C ARG A 3 66.37 -15.46 7.07
N GLU A 4 67.52 -15.05 7.51
CA GLU A 4 67.72 -13.87 8.34
C GLU A 4 67.55 -12.62 7.45
N LEU A 5 66.69 -11.69 7.84
CA LEU A 5 66.42 -10.48 7.10
C LEU A 5 67.31 -9.34 7.60
N ALA A 6 67.91 -8.57 6.70
CA ALA A 6 68.63 -7.38 7.07
C ALA A 6 67.66 -6.30 7.62
N PRO A 7 68.12 -5.41 8.52
CA PRO A 7 67.24 -4.32 9.05
C PRO A 7 66.60 -3.45 7.98
N SER A 8 67.25 -3.26 6.83
CA SER A 8 66.71 -2.56 5.67
C SER A 8 65.57 -3.30 4.96
N GLU A 9 65.54 -4.63 5.07
CA GLU A 9 64.47 -5.46 4.50
C GLU A 9 63.23 -5.51 5.38
N ILE A 10 63.33 -5.03 6.64
CA ILE A 10 62.23 -4.97 7.61
C ILE A 10 61.53 -3.60 7.55
N LYS A 11 62.18 -2.56 7.00
CA LYS A 11 61.59 -1.24 6.85
C LYS A 11 60.49 -1.25 5.77
N PHE A 12 59.38 -0.66 6.12
CA PHE A 12 58.34 -0.36 5.13
C PHE A 12 58.75 0.89 4.36
N ASN A 13 59.20 0.74 3.13
CA ASN A 13 59.45 1.85 2.22
C ASN A 13 58.13 2.24 1.56
N ILE A 14 57.43 3.18 2.17
CA ILE A 14 56.24 3.78 1.58
C ILE A 14 56.71 4.95 0.71
N PRO A 15 56.40 4.96 -0.58
CA PRO A 15 56.76 6.09 -1.43
C PRO A 15 55.91 7.29 -1.00
N LEU A 16 56.54 8.23 -0.29
CA LEU A 16 55.94 9.51 0.07
C LEU A 16 56.28 10.52 -1.03
N THR A 17 55.81 10.31 -2.19
CA THR A 17 55.84 11.33 -3.23
C THR A 17 54.81 12.39 -2.88
N GLU A 18 55.22 13.69 -2.97
CA GLU A 18 54.30 14.82 -3.07
C GLU A 18 53.52 14.65 -4.38
N SER A 19 52.60 13.65 -4.42
CA SER A 19 51.71 13.51 -5.54
C SER A 19 50.80 14.73 -5.53
N LYS A 20 50.95 15.63 -6.51
CA LYS A 20 49.93 16.61 -6.84
C LYS A 20 48.66 15.77 -7.03
N LEU A 21 47.83 15.77 -6.02
CA LEU A 21 46.49 15.12 -6.05
C LEU A 21 45.73 15.75 -7.21
N GLU A 22 45.65 15.07 -8.34
CA GLU A 22 44.67 15.44 -9.35
C GLU A 22 43.33 15.41 -8.68
N GLU A 23 42.61 16.52 -8.71
CA GLU A 23 41.28 16.69 -8.08
C GLU A 23 40.25 15.63 -8.53
N ASN A 24 40.55 14.92 -9.60
CA ASN A 24 39.68 13.94 -10.27
C ASN A 24 39.81 12.46 -9.83
N THR A 25 40.74 12.12 -8.91
CA THR A 25 40.81 10.73 -8.43
C THR A 25 39.69 10.42 -7.43
N LYS A 26 38.71 9.62 -7.84
CA LYS A 26 37.55 9.17 -7.05
C LYS A 26 37.91 8.08 -6.01
N GLY A 27 38.90 8.27 -5.14
CA GLY A 27 39.25 7.29 -4.11
C GLY A 27 40.32 6.28 -4.53
N ILE A 28 40.25 5.06 -4.00
CA ILE A 28 41.20 3.97 -4.27
C ILE A 28 40.83 3.29 -5.59
N LYS A 29 41.73 3.31 -6.56
CA LYS A 29 41.52 2.78 -7.91
C LYS A 29 41.11 1.28 -7.95
N GLU A 30 41.56 0.51 -6.97
CA GLU A 30 41.16 -0.90 -6.86
C GLU A 30 39.67 -1.05 -6.56
N PHE A 31 38.99 -0.03 -6.00
CA PHE A 31 37.55 -0.01 -5.78
C PHE A 31 36.75 0.31 -7.05
N ASP A 32 37.38 0.90 -8.08
CA ASP A 32 36.70 1.20 -9.36
C ASP A 32 36.16 -0.06 -10.03
N GLU A 33 36.85 -1.20 -9.86
CA GLU A 33 36.35 -2.49 -10.39
C GLU A 33 35.09 -2.96 -9.67
N ALA A 34 35.00 -2.73 -8.37
CA ALA A 34 33.80 -3.05 -7.59
C ALA A 34 32.63 -2.16 -8.03
N TYR A 35 32.86 -0.85 -8.16
CA TYR A 35 31.83 0.08 -8.66
C TYR A 35 31.35 -0.26 -10.08
N LYS A 36 32.24 -0.65 -11.00
CA LYS A 36 31.85 -1.12 -12.33
C LYS A 36 30.98 -2.39 -12.29
N LYS A 37 31.25 -3.31 -11.35
CA LYS A 37 30.42 -4.51 -11.17
C LYS A 37 29.06 -4.15 -10.57
N ILE A 38 29.00 -3.20 -9.63
CA ILE A 38 27.77 -2.71 -9.07
C ILE A 38 26.94 -2.04 -10.16
N GLU A 39 27.51 -1.13 -10.93
CA GLU A 39 26.86 -0.45 -12.05
C GLU A 39 26.25 -1.46 -13.04
N ARG A 40 27.04 -2.46 -13.45
CA ARG A 40 26.53 -3.54 -14.33
C ARG A 40 25.38 -4.30 -13.70
N ALA A 41 25.44 -4.60 -12.40
CA ALA A 41 24.41 -5.36 -11.72
C ALA A 41 23.08 -4.60 -11.68
N ILE A 42 23.13 -3.30 -11.37
CA ILE A 42 21.91 -2.46 -11.23
C ILE A 42 21.32 -2.07 -12.60
N THR A 43 22.13 -2.07 -13.68
CA THR A 43 21.69 -1.74 -15.03
C THR A 43 21.20 -2.95 -15.83
N ILE A 44 21.43 -4.18 -15.37
CA ILE A 44 20.87 -5.38 -16.01
C ILE A 44 19.36 -5.40 -15.81
N ASP A 45 18.60 -5.17 -16.87
CA ASP A 45 17.15 -5.26 -16.86
C ASP A 45 16.66 -6.71 -17.02
N LYS A 46 16.99 -7.55 -16.03
CA LYS A 46 16.55 -8.94 -15.96
C LYS A 46 16.33 -9.33 -14.49
N GLU A 47 15.26 -10.05 -14.27
CA GLU A 47 14.92 -10.62 -12.96
C GLU A 47 15.97 -11.64 -12.50
N GLY A 48 16.14 -11.79 -11.16
CA GLY A 48 17.09 -12.74 -10.59
C GLY A 48 18.57 -12.37 -10.73
N TYR A 49 18.88 -11.15 -11.24
CA TYR A 49 20.25 -10.62 -11.31
C TYR A 49 20.48 -9.61 -10.20
N ASN A 50 20.43 -10.08 -8.97
CA ASN A 50 20.77 -9.29 -7.78
C ASN A 50 22.26 -9.41 -7.48
N LEU A 51 22.75 -8.52 -6.60
CA LEU A 51 24.16 -8.42 -6.27
C LEU A 51 24.42 -8.83 -4.83
N TYR A 52 25.46 -9.63 -4.62
CA TYR A 52 26.08 -9.76 -3.31
C TYR A 52 27.34 -8.91 -3.25
N LEU A 53 27.39 -7.98 -2.31
CA LEU A 53 28.51 -7.09 -2.08
C LEU A 53 29.31 -7.56 -0.85
N ILE A 54 30.54 -8.01 -1.08
CA ILE A 54 31.47 -8.35 -0.02
C ILE A 54 32.12 -7.05 0.46
N ASP A 55 31.78 -6.62 1.65
CA ASP A 55 32.32 -5.43 2.29
C ASP A 55 32.19 -5.46 3.81
N THR A 56 33.08 -4.77 4.49
CA THR A 56 32.89 -4.36 5.87
C THR A 56 31.94 -3.16 5.90
N PHE A 57 30.81 -3.34 6.59
CA PHE A 57 29.81 -2.28 6.66
C PHE A 57 30.34 -1.05 7.42
N SER A 58 30.27 0.12 6.78
CA SER A 58 30.39 1.41 7.46
C SER A 58 29.31 2.38 6.94
N LYS A 59 28.88 3.32 7.81
CA LYS A 59 27.85 4.31 7.42
C LYS A 59 28.33 5.21 6.26
N ASP A 60 29.63 5.52 6.21
CA ASP A 60 30.21 6.37 5.16
C ASP A 60 30.23 5.64 3.81
N LYS A 61 30.67 4.38 3.80
CA LYS A 61 30.64 3.54 2.59
C LYS A 61 29.22 3.31 2.09
N LEU A 62 28.25 3.09 3.00
CA LEU A 62 26.85 2.98 2.62
C LEU A 62 26.36 4.25 1.92
N LYS A 63 26.67 5.43 2.48
CA LYS A 63 26.30 6.70 1.87
C LYS A 63 26.94 6.89 0.50
N ASP A 64 28.23 6.55 0.36
CA ASP A 64 28.94 6.65 -0.92
C ASP A 64 28.33 5.64 -1.95
N LEU A 65 27.95 4.42 -1.52
CA LEU A 65 27.28 3.42 -2.36
C LEU A 65 25.88 3.90 -2.80
N THR A 66 25.08 4.40 -1.87
CA THR A 66 23.72 4.94 -2.16
C THR A 66 23.84 6.07 -3.17
N SER A 67 24.69 7.07 -2.92
CA SER A 67 24.89 8.18 -3.84
C SER A 67 25.43 7.76 -5.22
N PHE A 68 26.25 6.71 -5.29
CA PHE A 68 26.70 6.14 -6.56
C PHE A 68 25.53 5.53 -7.36
N ILE A 69 24.66 4.77 -6.69
CA ILE A 69 23.50 4.14 -7.34
C ILE A 69 22.48 5.19 -7.77
N GLU A 70 22.18 6.18 -6.91
CA GLU A 70 21.31 7.32 -7.23
C GLU A 70 21.80 8.07 -8.47
N ASN A 71 23.12 8.35 -8.55
CA ASN A 71 23.69 8.97 -9.74
C ASN A 71 23.59 8.12 -10.99
N THR A 72 23.63 6.80 -10.86
CA THR A 72 23.47 5.88 -11.99
C THR A 72 22.02 5.84 -12.48
N TYR A 73 21.06 6.02 -11.58
CA TYR A 73 19.62 6.02 -11.90
C TYR A 73 19.07 7.40 -12.30
N LYS A 74 19.87 8.45 -12.20
CA LYS A 74 19.43 9.85 -12.36
C LYS A 74 18.66 10.14 -13.64
N ASP A 75 19.03 9.48 -14.74
CA ASP A 75 18.45 9.72 -16.06
C ASP A 75 17.37 8.67 -16.42
N LEU A 76 16.99 7.80 -15.47
CA LEU A 76 15.90 6.84 -15.64
C LEU A 76 14.56 7.47 -15.24
N GLU A 77 13.48 6.90 -15.77
CA GLU A 77 12.12 7.35 -15.49
C GLU A 77 11.77 7.26 -14.00
N ALA A 78 11.02 8.25 -13.53
CA ALA A 78 10.49 8.26 -12.18
C ALA A 78 9.54 7.07 -11.94
N PRO A 79 9.54 6.46 -10.74
CA PRO A 79 8.66 5.35 -10.42
C PRO A 79 7.21 5.82 -10.33
N ARG A 80 6.27 4.94 -10.69
CA ARG A 80 4.83 5.17 -10.53
C ARG A 80 4.44 5.05 -9.05
N ASP A 81 3.40 5.76 -8.65
CA ASP A 81 2.77 5.57 -7.34
C ASP A 81 2.07 4.21 -7.30
N ILE A 82 1.92 3.65 -6.10
CA ILE A 82 1.21 2.38 -5.91
C ILE A 82 0.01 2.64 -5.02
N CYS A 83 -1.17 2.31 -5.52
CA CYS A 83 -2.43 2.49 -4.81
C CYS A 83 -3.19 1.18 -4.68
N TYR A 84 -3.92 1.03 -3.60
CA TYR A 84 -5.04 0.10 -3.52
C TYR A 84 -6.35 0.85 -3.72
N VAL A 85 -7.25 0.24 -4.48
CA VAL A 85 -8.58 0.77 -4.77
C VAL A 85 -9.64 -0.28 -4.46
N THR A 86 -10.81 0.16 -4.03
CA THR A 86 -11.97 -0.71 -3.80
C THR A 86 -13.04 -0.45 -4.84
N LEU A 87 -13.65 -1.52 -5.33
CA LEU A 87 -14.78 -1.52 -6.26
C LEU A 87 -15.88 -2.46 -5.77
N GLU A 88 -15.97 -3.67 -6.32
CA GLU A 88 -17.05 -4.62 -6.04
C GLU A 88 -16.98 -5.20 -4.62
N ASP A 89 -15.80 -5.60 -4.16
CA ASP A 89 -15.58 -6.26 -2.87
C ASP A 89 -14.57 -5.47 -2.01
N VAL A 90 -15.04 -4.81 -0.97
CA VAL A 90 -14.23 -4.03 -0.02
C VAL A 90 -13.10 -4.86 0.60
N ASN A 91 -13.30 -6.18 0.74
CA ASN A 91 -12.31 -7.08 1.32
C ASN A 91 -11.23 -7.53 0.33
N LYS A 92 -11.38 -7.20 -0.95
CA LYS A 92 -10.43 -7.56 -2.02
C LYS A 92 -9.99 -6.33 -2.81
N PRO A 93 -9.29 -5.38 -2.18
CA PRO A 93 -8.82 -4.20 -2.89
C PRO A 93 -7.86 -4.59 -4.03
N GLU A 94 -8.03 -3.92 -5.17
CA GLU A 94 -7.21 -4.10 -6.35
C GLU A 94 -5.98 -3.19 -6.27
N ALA A 95 -4.83 -3.66 -6.78
CA ALA A 95 -3.61 -2.87 -6.84
C ALA A 95 -3.49 -2.22 -8.22
N ILE A 96 -3.32 -0.90 -8.23
CA ILE A 96 -3.09 -0.13 -9.46
C ILE A 96 -1.81 0.69 -9.36
N PHE A 97 -1.17 0.93 -10.51
CA PHE A 97 -0.01 1.79 -10.64
C PHE A 97 -0.43 3.12 -11.25
N VAL A 98 -0.30 4.18 -10.47
CA VAL A 98 -0.69 5.53 -10.88
C VAL A 98 0.56 6.31 -11.32
N ALA A 99 0.43 7.21 -12.28
CA ALA A 99 1.54 8.06 -12.74
C ALA A 99 2.21 8.77 -11.56
N ASN A 100 3.54 8.96 -11.64
CA ASN A 100 4.34 9.54 -10.56
C ASN A 100 3.71 10.82 -9.98
N GLY A 101 3.48 10.83 -8.67
CA GLY A 101 2.92 11.95 -7.93
C GLY A 101 1.42 12.20 -8.14
N LYS A 102 0.71 11.36 -8.91
CA LYS A 102 -0.73 11.50 -9.12
C LYS A 102 -1.60 10.63 -8.20
N GLY A 103 -1.02 9.78 -7.36
CA GLY A 103 -1.78 8.90 -6.47
C GLY A 103 -2.68 9.65 -5.50
N ASN A 104 -2.18 10.73 -4.88
CA ASN A 104 -2.98 11.56 -3.98
C ASN A 104 -4.06 12.34 -4.75
N LYS A 105 -3.77 12.79 -5.98
CA LYS A 105 -4.78 13.45 -6.81
C LYS A 105 -5.91 12.50 -7.21
N LEU A 106 -5.59 11.22 -7.53
CA LEU A 106 -6.61 10.22 -7.79
C LEU A 106 -7.53 10.01 -6.59
N LYS A 107 -6.95 9.98 -5.38
CA LYS A 107 -7.74 9.90 -4.15
C LYS A 107 -8.67 11.10 -3.99
N GLU A 108 -8.15 12.32 -4.17
CA GLU A 108 -8.95 13.56 -4.11
C GLU A 108 -10.08 13.53 -5.13
N THR A 109 -9.80 13.15 -6.39
CA THR A 109 -10.82 13.03 -7.45
C THR A 109 -11.93 12.04 -7.08
N VAL A 110 -11.57 10.88 -6.50
CA VAL A 110 -12.58 9.90 -6.04
C VAL A 110 -13.43 10.46 -4.90
N ASP A 111 -12.83 11.21 -3.98
CA ASP A 111 -13.58 11.86 -2.89
C ASP A 111 -14.50 12.98 -3.41
N GLU A 112 -14.07 13.75 -4.43
CA GLU A 112 -14.89 14.73 -5.16
C GLU A 112 -16.08 14.03 -5.83
N ILE A 113 -15.85 12.97 -6.61
CA ILE A 113 -16.91 12.18 -7.28
C ILE A 113 -17.95 11.68 -6.28
N LYS A 114 -17.54 11.14 -5.12
CA LYS A 114 -18.47 10.68 -4.08
C LYS A 114 -19.36 11.81 -3.55
N ASN A 115 -18.78 12.99 -3.34
CA ASN A 115 -19.52 14.16 -2.88
C ASN A 115 -20.51 14.64 -3.93
N SER A 116 -20.12 14.68 -5.21
CA SER A 116 -21.00 15.03 -6.31
C SER A 116 -22.17 14.05 -6.44
N TYR A 117 -21.93 12.75 -6.26
CA TYR A 117 -23.03 11.78 -6.23
C TYR A 117 -23.98 12.01 -5.05
N LEU A 118 -23.50 12.39 -3.87
CA LEU A 118 -24.38 12.74 -2.74
C LEU A 118 -25.31 13.90 -3.09
N GLU A 119 -24.77 14.97 -3.67
CA GLU A 119 -25.55 16.13 -4.09
C GLU A 119 -26.59 15.76 -5.17
N VAL A 120 -26.18 14.99 -6.17
CA VAL A 120 -27.07 14.54 -7.26
C VAL A 120 -28.17 13.61 -6.75
N VAL A 121 -27.87 12.75 -5.79
CA VAL A 121 -28.84 11.89 -5.12
C VAL A 121 -29.84 12.71 -4.33
N ASP A 122 -29.39 13.67 -3.52
CA ASP A 122 -30.26 14.56 -2.74
C ASP A 122 -31.19 15.36 -3.67
N ASP A 123 -30.68 15.84 -4.79
CA ASP A 123 -31.47 16.54 -5.80
C ASP A 123 -32.56 15.64 -6.41
N PHE A 124 -32.26 14.35 -6.68
CA PHE A 124 -33.23 13.42 -7.21
C PHE A 124 -34.37 13.10 -6.22
N TYR A 125 -34.08 12.97 -4.94
CA TYR A 125 -35.12 12.76 -3.93
C TYR A 125 -35.91 14.02 -3.60
N GLY A 126 -35.40 15.22 -3.89
CA GLY A 126 -36.08 16.50 -3.71
C GLY A 126 -37.32 16.68 -4.56
N ASP A 127 -38.20 17.62 -4.16
CA ASP A 127 -39.60 17.74 -4.63
C ASP A 127 -39.80 18.25 -6.07
N SER A 128 -38.81 18.53 -6.88
CA SER A 128 -39.01 19.12 -8.21
C SER A 128 -37.97 18.75 -9.27
N SER A 129 -37.32 17.61 -9.09
CA SER A 129 -36.18 17.27 -9.94
C SER A 129 -36.54 16.62 -11.30
N ASN A 130 -37.75 15.98 -11.39
CA ASN A 130 -38.13 15.27 -12.60
C ASN A 130 -39.64 15.06 -12.72
N ASP A 131 -40.30 15.74 -13.68
CA ASP A 131 -41.74 15.66 -13.92
C ASP A 131 -42.24 14.22 -14.16
N GLU A 132 -41.43 13.35 -14.78
CA GLU A 132 -41.77 11.96 -15.06
C GLU A 132 -41.75 11.09 -13.78
N LYS A 133 -40.79 11.35 -12.88
CA LYS A 133 -40.72 10.74 -11.53
C LYS A 133 -41.97 11.12 -10.74
N ASP A 134 -42.27 12.42 -10.65
CA ASP A 134 -43.36 12.95 -9.83
C ASP A 134 -44.69 12.40 -10.29
N TYR A 135 -44.93 12.36 -11.62
CA TYR A 135 -46.10 11.73 -12.18
C TYR A 135 -46.26 10.25 -11.82
N LEU A 136 -45.16 9.48 -11.88
CA LEU A 136 -45.20 8.05 -11.52
C LEU A 136 -45.45 7.82 -10.04
N VAL A 137 -44.84 8.60 -9.17
CA VAL A 137 -45.04 8.54 -7.72
C VAL A 137 -46.49 8.88 -7.38
N GLU A 138 -47.04 9.93 -7.97
CA GLU A 138 -48.44 10.33 -7.79
C GLU A 138 -49.40 9.25 -8.31
N ASP A 139 -49.14 8.66 -9.49
CA ASP A 139 -49.97 7.53 -10.03
C ASP A 139 -49.98 6.32 -9.08
N ILE A 140 -48.82 5.95 -8.50
CA ILE A 140 -48.73 4.86 -7.51
C ILE A 140 -49.57 5.19 -6.28
N GLN A 141 -49.43 6.40 -5.75
CA GLN A 141 -50.15 6.82 -4.54
C GLN A 141 -51.68 6.85 -4.80
N ASN A 142 -52.09 7.39 -5.93
CA ASN A 142 -53.51 7.44 -6.32
C ASN A 142 -54.10 6.02 -6.48
N ARG A 143 -53.40 5.10 -7.10
CA ARG A 143 -53.82 3.70 -7.22
C ARG A 143 -53.92 3.03 -5.85
N ARG A 144 -52.92 3.22 -4.99
CA ARG A 144 -52.94 2.70 -3.62
C ARG A 144 -54.16 3.20 -2.84
N ASN A 145 -54.44 4.50 -2.91
CA ASN A 145 -55.60 5.11 -2.26
C ASN A 145 -56.91 4.55 -2.82
N ASN A 146 -57.03 4.40 -4.14
CA ASN A 146 -58.24 3.82 -4.76
C ASN A 146 -58.50 2.37 -4.31
N TYR A 147 -57.48 1.54 -4.24
CA TYR A 147 -57.63 0.16 -3.75
C TYR A 147 -57.98 0.08 -2.26
N LEU A 148 -57.44 0.98 -1.43
CA LEU A 148 -57.79 1.07 -0.01
C LEU A 148 -59.23 1.53 0.18
N ASP A 149 -59.69 2.49 -0.63
CA ASP A 149 -61.09 2.96 -0.63
C ASP A 149 -62.06 1.87 -1.08
N GLU A 150 -61.69 1.11 -2.12
CA GLU A 150 -62.48 -0.03 -2.60
C GLU A 150 -62.58 -1.11 -1.52
N LEU A 151 -61.48 -1.46 -0.87
CA LEU A 151 -61.48 -2.43 0.22
C LEU A 151 -62.33 -1.97 1.41
N THR A 152 -62.22 -0.68 1.74
CA THR A 152 -63.01 -0.08 2.83
C THR A 152 -64.51 -0.08 2.52
N LYS A 153 -64.88 0.26 1.28
CA LYS A 153 -66.30 0.20 0.82
C LYS A 153 -66.83 -1.23 0.85
N MET A 154 -66.06 -2.21 0.35
CA MET A 154 -66.46 -3.63 0.37
C MET A 154 -66.62 -4.16 1.80
N ALA A 155 -65.73 -3.81 2.70
CA ALA A 155 -65.81 -4.24 4.09
C ALA A 155 -67.01 -3.63 4.82
N LYS A 156 -67.26 -2.30 4.62
CA LYS A 156 -68.46 -1.64 5.19
C LYS A 156 -69.78 -2.25 4.69
N ALA A 157 -69.85 -2.57 3.39
CA ALA A 157 -71.03 -3.20 2.81
C ALA A 157 -71.35 -4.59 3.44
N GLU A 158 -70.33 -5.30 3.93
CA GLU A 158 -70.46 -6.58 4.65
C GLU A 158 -70.55 -6.42 6.16
N GLY A 159 -70.51 -5.18 6.69
CA GLY A 159 -70.61 -4.89 8.12
C GLY A 159 -69.27 -4.98 8.88
N PHE A 160 -68.17 -4.63 8.24
CA PHE A 160 -66.84 -4.64 8.85
C PHE A 160 -66.13 -3.29 8.69
N GLU A 161 -65.32 -2.96 9.69
CA GLU A 161 -64.29 -1.94 9.62
C GLU A 161 -62.96 -2.55 9.24
N VAL A 162 -62.14 -1.85 8.39
CA VAL A 162 -60.82 -2.28 7.98
C VAL A 162 -59.77 -1.52 8.82
N LYS A 163 -58.84 -2.26 9.43
CA LYS A 163 -57.65 -1.70 10.08
C LYS A 163 -56.38 -2.24 9.46
N ALA A 164 -55.49 -1.37 9.06
CA ALA A 164 -54.15 -1.75 8.62
C ALA A 164 -53.33 -2.32 9.80
N THR A 165 -52.62 -3.42 9.57
CA THR A 165 -51.74 -4.07 10.52
C THR A 165 -50.38 -4.34 9.86
N THR A 166 -49.36 -4.63 10.63
CA THR A 166 -48.02 -5.00 10.13
C THR A 166 -47.99 -6.26 9.23
N LYS A 167 -49.08 -7.06 9.23
CA LYS A 167 -49.21 -8.30 8.45
C LYS A 167 -50.31 -8.25 7.39
N GLY A 168 -50.86 -7.06 7.09
CA GLY A 168 -51.95 -6.87 6.14
C GLY A 168 -53.14 -6.15 6.78
N PHE A 169 -54.36 -6.59 6.46
CA PHE A 169 -55.60 -5.96 6.94
C PHE A 169 -56.32 -6.84 7.95
N ALA A 170 -56.80 -6.20 9.02
CA ALA A 170 -57.73 -6.80 10.00
C ALA A 170 -59.15 -6.28 9.73
N PHE A 171 -60.10 -7.18 9.74
CA PHE A 171 -61.55 -6.90 9.55
C PHE A 171 -62.23 -7.01 10.89
N ILE A 172 -62.74 -5.89 11.42
CA ILE A 172 -63.44 -5.81 12.71
C ILE A 172 -64.93 -5.72 12.41
N PRO A 173 -65.76 -6.63 12.92
CA PRO A 173 -67.22 -6.55 12.71
C PRO A 173 -67.80 -5.29 13.33
N LEU A 174 -68.82 -4.71 12.70
CA LEU A 174 -69.52 -3.53 13.16
C LEU A 174 -70.79 -3.93 13.93
N SER A 175 -71.06 -3.21 15.02
CA SER A 175 -72.33 -3.24 15.73
C SER A 175 -73.04 -1.89 15.50
N GLY A 176 -73.90 -1.86 14.45
CA GLY A 176 -74.38 -0.59 13.90
C GLY A 176 -73.27 0.12 13.11
N ASP A 177 -72.96 1.36 13.48
CA ASP A 177 -71.89 2.16 12.84
C ASP A 177 -70.55 2.13 13.61
N GLU A 178 -70.46 1.43 14.73
CA GLU A 178 -69.26 1.35 15.58
C GLU A 178 -68.62 -0.03 15.56
N ALA A 179 -67.29 -0.07 15.75
CA ALA A 179 -66.52 -1.32 15.82
C ALA A 179 -66.97 -2.17 17.01
N MET A 180 -67.35 -3.41 16.78
CA MET A 180 -67.84 -4.36 17.81
C MET A 180 -66.68 -4.65 18.81
N SER A 181 -67.00 -4.54 20.12
CA SER A 181 -66.06 -4.91 21.17
C SER A 181 -65.95 -6.43 21.33
N GLU A 182 -64.83 -6.91 21.92
CA GLU A 182 -64.66 -8.35 22.22
C GLU A 182 -65.79 -8.92 23.07
N LYS A 183 -66.32 -8.14 24.04
CA LYS A 183 -67.43 -8.55 24.90
C LYS A 183 -68.75 -8.72 24.13
N GLU A 184 -69.02 -7.84 23.18
CA GLU A 184 -70.19 -7.92 22.32
C GLU A 184 -70.07 -9.11 21.39
N TYR A 185 -68.89 -9.36 20.81
CA TYR A 185 -68.64 -10.55 19.97
C TYR A 185 -68.81 -11.84 20.78
N ASP A 186 -68.28 -11.90 22.01
CA ASP A 186 -68.40 -13.11 22.85
C ASP A 186 -69.82 -13.44 23.23
N ASN A 187 -70.70 -12.45 23.34
CA ASN A 187 -72.12 -12.62 23.66
C ASN A 187 -73.02 -13.01 22.48
N LEU A 188 -72.49 -13.08 21.24
CA LEU A 188 -73.24 -13.50 20.08
C LEU A 188 -73.53 -15.01 20.10
N GLU A 189 -74.65 -15.39 19.55
CA GLU A 189 -74.99 -16.78 19.31
C GLU A 189 -74.03 -17.45 18.32
N THR A 190 -73.78 -18.77 18.47
CA THR A 190 -72.79 -19.49 17.68
C THR A 190 -73.08 -19.40 16.15
N GLU A 191 -74.31 -19.29 15.77
CA GLU A 191 -74.72 -19.15 14.36
C GLU A 191 -74.28 -17.81 13.78
N ASN A 192 -74.46 -16.71 14.53
CA ASN A 192 -74.02 -15.38 14.14
C ASN A 192 -72.46 -15.24 14.12
N LYS A 193 -71.76 -15.88 15.05
CA LYS A 193 -70.29 -15.95 15.02
C LYS A 193 -69.79 -16.65 13.75
N ASN A 194 -70.44 -17.78 13.35
CA ASN A 194 -70.03 -18.48 12.14
C ASN A 194 -70.28 -17.67 10.86
N VAL A 195 -71.33 -16.86 10.81
CA VAL A 195 -71.60 -15.94 9.69
C VAL A 195 -70.51 -14.86 9.63
N ILE A 196 -70.11 -14.25 10.76
CA ILE A 196 -69.07 -13.26 10.85
C ILE A 196 -67.73 -13.83 10.40
N VAL A 197 -67.33 -15.02 10.89
CA VAL A 197 -66.11 -15.70 10.51
C VAL A 197 -66.07 -16.02 9.01
N THR A 198 -67.18 -16.48 8.44
CA THR A 198 -67.29 -16.79 7.01
C THR A 198 -67.13 -15.54 6.14
N LYS A 199 -67.80 -14.44 6.51
CA LYS A 199 -67.71 -13.16 5.82
C LYS A 199 -66.32 -12.55 5.95
N ALA A 200 -65.73 -12.55 7.14
CA ALA A 200 -64.36 -12.09 7.37
C ALA A 200 -63.35 -12.91 6.55
N GLY A 201 -63.52 -14.23 6.46
CA GLY A 201 -62.67 -15.09 5.62
C GLY A 201 -62.79 -14.80 4.11
N THR A 202 -63.98 -14.35 3.67
CA THR A 202 -64.19 -13.94 2.27
C THR A 202 -63.55 -12.58 1.98
N LEU A 203 -63.70 -11.62 2.89
CA LEU A 203 -63.05 -10.31 2.83
C LEU A 203 -61.52 -10.42 2.86
N LYS A 204 -61.00 -11.29 3.73
CA LYS A 204 -59.57 -11.55 3.79
C LYS A 204 -59.01 -12.06 2.47
N ARG A 205 -59.67 -13.02 1.81
CA ARG A 205 -59.23 -13.50 0.48
C ARG A 205 -59.28 -12.42 -0.59
N LYS A 206 -60.29 -11.55 -0.59
CA LYS A 206 -60.35 -10.41 -1.50
C LYS A 206 -59.25 -9.39 -1.23
N ALA A 207 -58.98 -9.12 0.06
CA ALA A 207 -57.87 -8.23 0.44
C ALA A 207 -56.50 -8.79 0.04
N GLU A 208 -56.32 -10.11 0.14
CA GLU A 208 -55.09 -10.79 -0.33
C GLU A 208 -54.89 -10.60 -1.85
N THR A 209 -55.96 -10.73 -2.65
CA THR A 209 -55.88 -10.48 -4.10
C THR A 209 -55.54 -9.01 -4.41
N ILE A 210 -56.15 -8.04 -3.71
CA ILE A 210 -55.87 -6.62 -3.86
C ILE A 210 -54.42 -6.32 -3.48
N LEU A 211 -53.91 -6.92 -2.39
CA LEU A 211 -52.52 -6.75 -1.99
C LEU A 211 -51.53 -7.32 -3.02
N GLU A 212 -51.85 -8.47 -3.66
CA GLU A 212 -51.02 -9.00 -4.74
C GLU A 212 -51.00 -8.08 -5.95
N GLU A 213 -52.18 -7.53 -6.37
CA GLU A 213 -52.25 -6.57 -7.46
C GLU A 213 -51.48 -5.27 -7.18
N LEU A 214 -51.60 -4.75 -5.94
CA LEU A 214 -50.82 -3.57 -5.51
C LEU A 214 -49.31 -3.83 -5.56
N LYS A 215 -48.88 -4.97 -5.03
CA LYS A 215 -47.48 -5.39 -5.05
C LYS A 215 -46.92 -5.49 -6.47
N ASP A 216 -47.69 -6.06 -7.39
CA ASP A 216 -47.31 -6.16 -8.81
C ASP A 216 -47.18 -4.78 -9.47
N ILE A 217 -48.06 -3.82 -9.13
CA ILE A 217 -47.98 -2.44 -9.61
C ILE A 217 -46.76 -1.74 -9.02
N GLU A 218 -46.51 -1.85 -7.72
CA GLU A 218 -45.35 -1.25 -7.05
C GLU A 218 -44.05 -1.78 -7.67
N VAL A 219 -43.90 -3.09 -7.85
CA VAL A 219 -42.70 -3.68 -8.48
C VAL A 219 -42.46 -3.18 -9.90
N LYS A 220 -43.54 -3.05 -10.71
CA LYS A 220 -43.41 -2.55 -12.08
C LYS A 220 -43.05 -1.04 -12.10
N SER A 221 -43.59 -0.28 -11.17
CA SER A 221 -43.37 1.15 -11.06
C SER A 221 -41.97 1.45 -10.54
N ILE A 222 -41.48 0.72 -9.52
CA ILE A 222 -40.09 0.82 -9.03
C ILE A 222 -39.11 0.55 -10.17
N LYS A 223 -39.34 -0.46 -11.01
CA LYS A 223 -38.50 -0.73 -12.17
C LYS A 223 -38.44 0.43 -13.18
N LYS A 224 -39.55 1.17 -13.34
CA LYS A 224 -39.54 2.37 -14.19
C LYS A 224 -38.82 3.52 -13.52
N LEU A 225 -39.04 3.74 -12.23
CA LEU A 225 -38.36 4.77 -11.46
C LEU A 225 -36.85 4.54 -11.42
N LYS A 226 -36.38 3.29 -11.23
CA LYS A 226 -34.95 2.94 -11.34
C LYS A 226 -34.35 3.28 -12.69
N LYS A 227 -35.09 3.17 -13.80
CA LYS A 227 -34.63 3.60 -15.12
C LYS A 227 -34.52 5.12 -15.25
N ILE A 228 -35.47 5.86 -14.67
CA ILE A 228 -35.43 7.32 -14.65
C ILE A 228 -34.26 7.78 -13.79
N TYR A 229 -34.04 7.15 -12.62
CA TYR A 229 -32.94 7.42 -11.73
C TYR A 229 -31.58 7.16 -12.41
N SER A 230 -31.43 6.01 -13.06
CA SER A 230 -30.23 5.68 -13.84
C SER A 230 -29.92 6.75 -14.90
N LYS A 231 -30.93 7.18 -15.66
CA LYS A 231 -30.75 8.22 -16.67
C LYS A 231 -30.42 9.57 -16.04
N PHE A 232 -31.01 9.90 -14.91
CA PHE A 232 -30.74 11.13 -14.17
C PHE A 232 -29.29 11.17 -13.68
N LEU A 233 -28.84 10.11 -12.95
CA LEU A 233 -27.48 9.99 -12.46
C LEU A 233 -26.46 10.14 -13.60
N SER A 234 -26.59 9.35 -14.67
CA SER A 234 -25.66 9.38 -15.78
C SER A 234 -25.62 10.74 -16.50
N THR A 235 -26.76 11.45 -16.58
CA THR A 235 -26.80 12.78 -17.23
C THR A 235 -26.19 13.86 -16.33
N GLN A 236 -26.45 13.84 -15.03
CA GLN A 236 -25.92 14.84 -14.10
C GLN A 236 -24.42 14.67 -13.88
N MET A 237 -23.92 13.43 -13.91
CA MET A 237 -22.51 13.10 -13.69
C MET A 237 -21.66 13.07 -14.98
N GLU A 238 -22.25 13.35 -16.17
CA GLU A 238 -21.54 13.24 -17.45
C GLU A 238 -20.34 14.21 -17.54
N GLU A 239 -20.52 15.46 -17.13
CA GLU A 239 -19.47 16.49 -17.14
C GLU A 239 -18.33 16.13 -16.17
N GLU A 240 -18.66 15.75 -14.93
CA GLU A 240 -17.69 15.34 -13.91
C GLU A 240 -16.91 14.08 -14.33
N LYS A 241 -17.61 13.12 -14.94
CA LYS A 241 -16.98 11.91 -15.49
C LYS A 241 -15.97 12.27 -16.59
N ASP A 242 -16.36 13.12 -17.53
CA ASP A 242 -15.49 13.53 -18.63
C ASP A 242 -14.26 14.29 -18.11
N GLU A 243 -14.42 15.18 -17.13
CA GLU A 243 -13.32 15.90 -16.49
C GLU A 243 -12.35 14.96 -15.77
N ALA A 244 -12.88 14.05 -14.95
CA ALA A 244 -12.07 13.07 -14.22
C ALA A 244 -11.29 12.16 -15.18
N LEU A 245 -11.92 11.64 -16.22
CA LEU A 245 -11.28 10.79 -17.22
C LEU A 245 -10.23 11.55 -18.05
N LEU A 246 -10.48 12.81 -18.37
CA LEU A 246 -9.53 13.66 -19.11
C LEU A 246 -8.26 13.91 -18.29
N GLU A 247 -8.37 14.09 -16.98
CA GLU A 247 -7.21 14.31 -16.10
C GLU A 247 -6.25 13.11 -16.08
N PHE A 248 -6.79 11.88 -16.19
CA PHE A 248 -6.02 10.65 -16.16
C PHE A 248 -5.88 9.96 -17.54
N ILE A 249 -6.15 10.66 -18.64
CA ILE A 249 -6.15 10.10 -20.00
C ILE A 249 -4.81 9.47 -20.42
N THR A 250 -3.71 9.87 -19.80
CA THR A 250 -2.36 9.32 -20.07
C THR A 250 -1.97 8.19 -19.13
N ASP A 251 -2.85 7.79 -18.22
CA ASP A 251 -2.60 6.78 -17.20
C ASP A 251 -3.67 5.68 -17.29
N ASP A 252 -3.36 4.63 -18.05
CA ASP A 252 -4.31 3.56 -18.40
C ASP A 252 -4.97 2.93 -17.16
N ASP A 253 -4.21 2.64 -16.10
CA ASP A 253 -4.72 1.98 -14.90
C ASP A 253 -5.72 2.88 -14.16
N SER A 254 -5.41 4.17 -14.00
CA SER A 254 -6.30 5.14 -13.35
C SER A 254 -7.53 5.43 -14.18
N TYR A 255 -7.38 5.52 -15.52
CA TYR A 255 -8.48 5.72 -16.43
C TYR A 255 -9.48 4.55 -16.38
N GLU A 256 -9.00 3.30 -16.51
CA GLU A 256 -9.84 2.10 -16.42
C GLU A 256 -10.54 1.99 -15.06
N TYR A 257 -9.82 2.31 -13.98
CA TYR A 257 -10.41 2.33 -12.64
C TYR A 257 -11.56 3.34 -12.54
N LEU A 258 -11.36 4.57 -13.01
CA LEU A 258 -12.41 5.61 -12.95
C LEU A 258 -13.63 5.26 -13.80
N GLU A 259 -13.46 4.71 -15.00
CA GLU A 259 -14.61 4.24 -15.82
C GLU A 259 -15.44 3.17 -15.07
N ARG A 260 -14.76 2.21 -14.43
CA ARG A 260 -15.42 1.18 -13.62
C ARG A 260 -16.06 1.77 -12.37
N LEU A 261 -15.43 2.73 -11.72
CA LEU A 261 -15.92 3.40 -10.52
C LEU A 261 -17.28 4.04 -10.75
N PHE A 262 -17.42 4.88 -11.78
CA PHE A 262 -18.69 5.51 -12.13
C PHE A 262 -19.79 4.47 -12.38
N THR A 263 -19.46 3.42 -13.12
CA THR A 263 -20.42 2.34 -13.42
C THR A 263 -20.86 1.61 -12.14
N CYS A 264 -19.93 1.25 -11.27
CA CYS A 264 -20.23 0.54 -10.04
C CYS A 264 -21.04 1.40 -9.04
N ILE A 265 -20.69 2.69 -8.90
CA ILE A 265 -21.47 3.61 -8.04
C ILE A 265 -22.91 3.74 -8.55
N GLU A 266 -23.10 3.96 -9.86
CA GLU A 266 -24.44 4.07 -10.42
C GLU A 266 -25.25 2.79 -10.25
N GLU A 267 -24.66 1.62 -10.50
CA GLU A 267 -25.33 0.32 -10.31
C GLU A 267 -25.75 0.10 -8.85
N ASP A 268 -24.86 0.35 -7.90
CA ASP A 268 -25.16 0.18 -6.46
C ASP A 268 -26.24 1.17 -5.99
N LEU A 269 -26.17 2.45 -6.40
CA LEU A 269 -27.18 3.46 -6.08
C LEU A 269 -28.57 3.15 -6.69
N ILE A 270 -28.59 2.61 -7.91
CA ILE A 270 -29.86 2.18 -8.53
C ILE A 270 -30.42 0.96 -7.79
N ASP A 271 -29.57 0.05 -7.35
CA ASP A 271 -30.02 -1.17 -6.68
C ASP A 271 -30.58 -0.89 -5.29
N CYS A 272 -30.07 0.06 -4.54
CA CYS A 272 -30.60 0.43 -3.21
C CYS A 272 -31.87 1.27 -3.27
N TYR A 273 -32.23 1.88 -4.43
CA TYR A 273 -33.35 2.81 -4.52
C TYR A 273 -34.71 2.22 -4.18
N THR A 274 -35.39 2.78 -3.15
CA THR A 274 -36.73 2.36 -2.70
C THR A 274 -37.83 3.41 -2.84
N MET A 275 -37.56 4.61 -3.27
CA MET A 275 -38.40 5.82 -3.34
C MET A 275 -38.45 6.66 -2.04
N SER A 276 -37.90 6.18 -0.92
CA SER A 276 -37.88 6.89 0.36
C SER A 276 -36.44 7.21 0.75
N ILE A 277 -36.09 8.48 0.79
CA ILE A 277 -34.75 8.90 1.24
C ILE A 277 -34.48 8.48 2.69
N GLU A 278 -35.51 8.48 3.56
CA GLU A 278 -35.37 8.07 4.95
C GLU A 278 -34.97 6.60 5.11
N ASP A 279 -35.39 5.74 4.16
CA ASP A 279 -35.06 4.33 4.14
C ASP A 279 -33.70 4.08 3.46
N ASP A 280 -33.34 4.88 2.46
CA ASP A 280 -32.18 4.68 1.59
C ASP A 280 -30.93 5.41 2.07
N GLU A 281 -31.03 6.48 2.87
CA GLU A 281 -29.94 7.38 3.26
C GLU A 281 -28.72 6.63 3.83
N ASN A 282 -28.93 5.75 4.79
CA ASN A 282 -27.84 5.00 5.39
C ASN A 282 -27.13 4.08 4.40
N GLU A 283 -27.88 3.44 3.52
CA GLU A 283 -27.34 2.53 2.50
C GLU A 283 -26.57 3.31 1.42
N ILE A 284 -27.03 4.51 1.04
CA ILE A 284 -26.33 5.43 0.13
C ILE A 284 -24.97 5.80 0.70
N TYR A 285 -24.91 6.20 1.98
CA TYR A 285 -23.62 6.50 2.65
C TYR A 285 -22.70 5.27 2.71
N GLU A 286 -23.22 4.09 2.99
CA GLU A 286 -22.41 2.86 2.99
C GLU A 286 -21.89 2.52 1.61
N ILE A 287 -22.68 2.70 0.56
CA ILE A 287 -22.30 2.50 -0.84
C ILE A 287 -21.15 3.44 -1.21
N LEU A 288 -21.30 4.74 -0.98
CA LEU A 288 -20.27 5.72 -1.36
C LEU A 288 -18.99 5.55 -0.54
N ASN A 289 -19.08 5.17 0.74
CA ASN A 289 -17.91 4.87 1.57
C ASN A 289 -17.22 3.55 1.21
N LYS A 290 -17.86 2.67 0.45
CA LYS A 290 -17.25 1.44 -0.08
C LYS A 290 -16.10 1.76 -1.04
N TYR A 291 -16.20 2.85 -1.79
CA TYR A 291 -15.23 3.25 -2.81
C TYR A 291 -14.16 4.14 -2.21
N ASP A 292 -12.95 3.65 -2.15
CA ASP A 292 -11.83 4.38 -1.55
C ASP A 292 -10.52 4.12 -2.30
N VAL A 293 -9.59 5.06 -2.20
CA VAL A 293 -8.23 4.98 -2.76
C VAL A 293 -7.21 5.13 -1.64
N ARG A 294 -6.36 4.13 -1.46
CA ARG A 294 -5.25 4.18 -0.53
C ARG A 294 -3.93 4.24 -1.27
N VAL A 295 -3.24 5.37 -1.21
CA VAL A 295 -1.86 5.49 -1.68
C VAL A 295 -0.94 4.79 -0.67
N ILE A 296 -0.34 3.67 -1.07
CA ILE A 296 0.57 2.89 -0.20
C ILE A 296 2.03 3.22 -0.47
N VAL A 297 2.38 3.66 -1.69
CA VAL A 297 3.69 4.20 -2.04
C VAL A 297 3.48 5.49 -2.83
N ASP A 298 3.85 6.60 -2.24
CA ASP A 298 3.85 7.93 -2.84
C ASP A 298 5.27 8.25 -3.33
N ASN A 299 5.41 8.42 -4.62
CA ASN A 299 6.68 8.72 -5.30
C ASN A 299 6.79 10.17 -5.77
N THR A 300 5.94 11.08 -5.30
CA THR A 300 5.94 12.52 -5.68
C THR A 300 7.32 13.16 -5.61
N ASN A 301 8.11 12.79 -4.59
CA ASN A 301 9.45 13.35 -4.38
C ASN A 301 10.55 12.59 -5.13
N ASN A 302 10.26 11.49 -5.80
CA ASN A 302 11.21 10.65 -6.50
C ASN A 302 11.23 11.00 -8.00
N THR A 303 12.27 11.68 -8.44
CA THR A 303 12.48 12.02 -9.86
C THR A 303 13.19 10.93 -10.66
N SER A 304 13.67 9.88 -9.97
CA SER A 304 14.35 8.72 -10.53
C SER A 304 14.08 7.49 -9.65
N PRO A 305 14.42 6.27 -10.08
CA PRO A 305 14.20 5.06 -9.30
C PRO A 305 14.80 5.15 -7.89
N PRO A 306 14.06 4.76 -6.84
CA PRO A 306 14.48 4.94 -5.45
C PRO A 306 15.61 3.99 -5.06
N VAL A 307 16.51 4.46 -4.19
CA VAL A 307 17.55 3.65 -3.57
C VAL A 307 17.31 3.61 -2.06
N ILE A 308 16.88 2.46 -1.56
CA ILE A 308 16.48 2.32 -0.17
C ILE A 308 17.46 1.41 0.56
N TYR A 309 17.96 1.86 1.70
CA TYR A 309 18.66 1.02 2.65
C TYR A 309 17.70 0.60 3.79
N GLU A 310 17.50 -0.72 3.93
CA GLU A 310 16.71 -1.26 5.02
C GLU A 310 17.63 -1.65 6.18
N GLU A 311 17.54 -0.89 7.27
CA GLU A 311 18.40 -1.09 8.45
C GLU A 311 17.94 -2.27 9.31
N ASP A 312 16.61 -2.40 9.50
CA ASP A 312 16.00 -3.48 10.28
C ASP A 312 15.05 -4.31 9.39
N PRO A 313 15.60 -5.26 8.62
CA PRO A 313 14.83 -6.03 7.64
C PRO A 313 13.97 -7.12 8.29
N ASN A 314 13.15 -6.76 9.28
CA ASN A 314 12.11 -7.64 9.78
C ASN A 314 10.97 -7.77 8.74
N LEU A 315 10.07 -8.74 8.94
CA LEU A 315 9.06 -9.06 7.95
C LEU A 315 8.13 -7.87 7.64
N ASN A 316 7.71 -7.13 8.67
CA ASN A 316 6.82 -5.98 8.51
C ASN A 316 7.50 -4.82 7.78
N ASN A 317 8.76 -4.54 8.10
CA ASN A 317 9.52 -3.49 7.43
C ASN A 317 9.82 -3.83 5.97
N LEU A 318 10.06 -5.11 5.64
CA LEU A 318 10.34 -5.54 4.27
C LEU A 318 9.09 -5.57 3.40
N ILE A 319 8.03 -6.20 3.85
CA ILE A 319 6.82 -6.46 3.06
C ILE A 319 5.79 -5.38 3.28
N GLY A 320 5.66 -4.89 4.51
CA GLY A 320 4.56 -4.08 4.99
C GLY A 320 3.61 -4.89 5.87
N LEU A 321 2.56 -4.27 6.31
CA LEU A 321 1.59 -4.90 7.21
C LEU A 321 0.17 -4.37 6.95
N ILE A 322 -0.81 -5.15 7.39
CA ILE A 322 -2.20 -4.74 7.54
C ILE A 322 -2.45 -4.64 9.04
N GLU A 323 -2.81 -3.45 9.50
CA GLU A 323 -3.16 -3.21 10.90
C GLU A 323 -4.63 -3.54 11.14
N TYR A 324 -4.96 -3.86 12.39
CA TYR A 324 -6.32 -4.18 12.83
C TYR A 324 -6.69 -3.29 14.01
N GLU A 325 -7.87 -2.70 13.94
CA GLU A 325 -8.45 -1.93 15.03
C GLU A 325 -9.41 -2.81 15.85
N ASN A 326 -9.41 -2.63 17.17
CA ASN A 326 -10.29 -3.37 18.07
C ASN A 326 -11.47 -2.49 18.48
N HIS A 327 -12.65 -2.82 17.98
CA HIS A 327 -13.92 -2.18 18.36
C HIS A 327 -14.75 -3.15 19.21
N ASN A 328 -14.76 -2.93 20.53
CA ASN A 328 -15.55 -3.73 21.49
C ASN A 328 -15.29 -5.26 21.41
N GLY A 329 -14.04 -5.66 21.16
CA GLY A 329 -13.67 -7.07 21.08
C GLY A 329 -13.76 -7.69 19.67
N MET A 330 -14.24 -6.94 18.68
CA MET A 330 -14.16 -7.31 17.27
C MET A 330 -12.98 -6.60 16.61
N TYR A 331 -12.17 -7.37 15.88
CA TYR A 331 -11.07 -6.84 15.08
C TYR A 331 -11.57 -6.53 13.67
N THR A 332 -11.44 -5.27 13.28
CA THR A 332 -11.79 -4.78 11.94
C THR A 332 -10.56 -4.21 11.24
N THR A 333 -10.57 -4.23 9.94
CA THR A 333 -9.53 -3.61 9.11
C THR A 333 -10.14 -3.08 7.83
N ASN A 334 -9.47 -2.11 7.22
CA ASN A 334 -9.85 -1.53 5.94
C ASN A 334 -8.59 -1.16 5.15
N ILE A 335 -8.72 -0.66 3.93
CA ILE A 335 -7.58 -0.34 3.08
C ILE A 335 -6.69 0.78 3.64
N SER A 336 -7.23 1.67 4.49
CA SER A 336 -6.44 2.76 5.09
C SER A 336 -5.37 2.25 6.06
N LEU A 337 -5.55 1.04 6.60
CA LEU A 337 -4.65 0.37 7.54
C LEU A 337 -3.57 -0.48 6.87
N ILE A 338 -3.46 -0.43 5.54
CA ILE A 338 -2.38 -1.08 4.78
C ILE A 338 -1.18 -0.14 4.70
N SER A 339 0.00 -0.64 5.06
CA SER A 339 1.27 0.07 4.94
C SER A 339 2.29 -0.73 4.14
N ALA A 340 3.01 -0.04 3.22
CA ALA A 340 4.02 -0.66 2.38
C ALA A 340 5.36 -0.83 3.11
N GLY A 341 6.01 -1.97 2.87
CA GLY A 341 7.39 -2.21 3.28
C GLY A 341 8.43 -1.68 2.29
N SER A 342 9.70 -1.85 2.64
CA SER A 342 10.83 -1.34 1.86
C SER A 342 10.94 -1.97 0.46
N ILE A 343 10.46 -3.19 0.25
CA ILE A 343 10.45 -3.82 -1.07
C ILE A 343 9.52 -3.05 -2.03
N LEU A 344 8.31 -2.69 -1.58
CA LEU A 344 7.36 -1.90 -2.37
C LEU A 344 7.86 -0.48 -2.59
N LYS A 345 8.43 0.15 -1.54
CA LYS A 345 9.03 1.49 -1.63
C LYS A 345 10.22 1.55 -2.57
N ALA A 346 10.95 0.43 -2.74
CA ALA A 346 12.07 0.32 -3.67
C ALA A 346 11.66 -0.16 -5.07
N ASN A 347 10.37 -0.28 -5.36
CA ASN A 347 9.90 -0.77 -6.65
C ASN A 347 10.41 0.10 -7.81
N GLY A 348 10.89 -0.53 -8.87
CA GLY A 348 11.57 0.12 -9.98
C GLY A 348 13.04 0.50 -9.71
N GLY A 349 13.51 0.44 -8.46
CA GLY A 349 14.84 0.86 -8.03
C GLY A 349 15.68 -0.22 -7.36
N CYS A 350 16.37 0.17 -6.28
CA CYS A 350 17.33 -0.68 -5.58
C CYS A 350 17.07 -0.73 -4.07
N LEU A 351 17.08 -1.94 -3.52
CA LEU A 351 17.00 -2.20 -2.08
C LEU A 351 18.33 -2.73 -1.58
N ILE A 352 18.93 -2.06 -0.62
CA ILE A 352 20.19 -2.44 0.02
C ILE A 352 19.89 -3.01 1.39
N ILE A 353 20.41 -4.20 1.69
CA ILE A 353 20.17 -4.90 2.97
C ILE A 353 21.49 -5.48 3.46
N ARG A 354 21.74 -5.37 4.77
CA ARG A 354 22.81 -6.12 5.42
C ARG A 354 22.36 -7.56 5.67
N LEU A 355 23.12 -8.53 5.15
CA LEU A 355 22.78 -9.94 5.32
C LEU A 355 22.75 -10.36 6.80
N ASN A 356 23.66 -9.85 7.62
CA ASN A 356 23.68 -10.17 9.05
C ASN A 356 22.40 -9.71 9.76
N SER A 357 21.86 -8.54 9.42
CA SER A 357 20.58 -8.05 9.96
C SER A 357 19.39 -8.90 9.46
N LEU A 358 19.42 -9.30 8.20
CA LEU A 358 18.40 -10.15 7.60
C LEU A 358 18.40 -11.57 8.19
N ALA A 359 19.58 -12.13 8.48
CA ALA A 359 19.75 -13.49 9.01
C ALA A 359 19.29 -13.65 10.47
N VAL A 360 19.18 -12.56 11.23
CA VAL A 360 18.61 -12.56 12.59
C VAL A 360 17.15 -13.04 12.54
N ASN A 361 16.45 -12.75 11.46
CA ASN A 361 15.06 -13.12 11.27
C ASN A 361 14.90 -14.07 10.07
N ASN A 362 14.92 -15.37 10.32
CA ASN A 362 14.88 -16.41 9.27
C ASN A 362 13.67 -16.28 8.33
N LEU A 363 12.53 -15.79 8.81
CA LEU A 363 11.34 -15.57 8.01
C LEU A 363 11.56 -14.45 6.98
N SER A 364 12.24 -13.38 7.35
CA SER A 364 12.54 -12.28 6.44
C SER A 364 13.38 -12.72 5.23
N TYR A 365 14.40 -13.54 5.45
CA TYR A 365 15.21 -14.10 4.37
C TYR A 365 14.39 -15.03 3.46
N TYR A 366 13.57 -15.90 4.06
CA TYR A 366 12.69 -16.79 3.31
C TYR A 366 11.71 -16.00 2.42
N TYR A 367 11.03 -15.01 2.98
CA TYR A 367 10.06 -14.21 2.23
C TYR A 367 10.72 -13.32 1.19
N LEU A 368 11.90 -12.76 1.45
CA LEU A 368 12.66 -12.02 0.44
C LEU A 368 12.92 -12.90 -0.79
N LYS A 369 13.42 -14.14 -0.60
CA LYS A 369 13.62 -15.08 -1.70
C LYS A 369 12.31 -15.39 -2.44
N LYS A 370 11.23 -15.66 -1.68
CA LYS A 370 9.91 -15.95 -2.26
C LYS A 370 9.43 -14.81 -3.15
N ILE A 371 9.57 -13.56 -2.70
CA ILE A 371 9.18 -12.36 -3.46
C ILE A 371 10.05 -12.22 -4.71
N LEU A 372 11.37 -12.38 -4.60
CA LEU A 372 12.29 -12.30 -5.73
C LEU A 372 12.11 -13.42 -6.77
N ILE A 373 11.55 -14.56 -6.38
CA ILE A 373 11.19 -15.64 -7.30
C ILE A 373 9.84 -15.39 -7.98
N SER A 374 8.85 -14.90 -7.22
CA SER A 374 7.49 -14.68 -7.73
C SER A 374 7.31 -13.31 -8.39
N ASN A 375 8.21 -12.37 -8.14
CA ASN A 375 8.13 -10.96 -8.52
C ASN A 375 6.82 -10.28 -8.07
N LYS A 376 6.30 -10.71 -6.92
CA LYS A 376 5.06 -10.18 -6.34
C LYS A 376 5.17 -10.09 -4.82
N VAL A 377 4.66 -8.99 -4.27
CA VAL A 377 4.44 -8.84 -2.82
C VAL A 377 2.99 -9.17 -2.50
N SER A 378 2.78 -10.01 -1.50
CA SER A 378 1.46 -10.35 -0.96
C SER A 378 1.46 -10.14 0.55
N PHE A 379 0.40 -9.55 1.08
CA PHE A 379 0.23 -9.33 2.52
C PHE A 379 -0.28 -10.57 3.29
N ASP A 380 -0.42 -11.71 2.62
CA ASP A 380 -0.87 -12.99 3.21
C ASP A 380 0.10 -13.62 4.24
N THR A 381 1.17 -12.92 4.60
CA THR A 381 2.29 -13.47 5.39
C THR A 381 1.98 -13.70 6.87
N ASN A 382 0.94 -13.05 7.42
CA ASN A 382 0.61 -13.09 8.85
C ASN A 382 -0.49 -14.12 9.22
N LYS A 383 -0.84 -15.04 8.33
CA LYS A 383 -1.96 -15.99 8.57
C LYS A 383 -1.77 -16.91 9.79
N SER A 384 -0.55 -17.21 10.22
CA SER A 384 -0.33 -18.20 11.29
C SER A 384 -0.88 -17.81 12.66
N TYR A 385 -1.10 -16.54 12.96
CA TYR A 385 -1.72 -16.10 14.22
C TYR A 385 -3.21 -15.80 14.07
N LEU A 386 -3.66 -15.41 12.87
CA LEU A 386 -5.05 -15.02 12.59
C LEU A 386 -5.92 -16.21 12.19
N ASP A 387 -5.34 -17.33 11.76
CA ASP A 387 -6.06 -18.58 11.44
C ASP A 387 -6.83 -19.17 12.63
N PHE A 388 -6.45 -18.80 13.86
CA PHE A 388 -7.17 -19.20 15.08
C PHE A 388 -8.34 -18.28 15.44
N ILE A 389 -8.42 -17.10 14.82
CA ILE A 389 -9.49 -16.13 15.02
C ILE A 389 -10.17 -16.00 13.65
N ASN A 390 -11.43 -16.41 13.53
CA ASN A 390 -12.24 -16.28 12.32
C ASN A 390 -12.45 -14.79 11.97
N ILE A 391 -11.40 -14.10 11.54
CA ILE A 391 -11.46 -12.73 11.08
C ILE A 391 -11.63 -12.78 9.56
N ASN A 392 -12.73 -12.25 9.05
CA ASN A 392 -12.87 -11.90 7.65
C ASN A 392 -11.94 -10.69 7.38
N GLY A 393 -10.65 -10.98 7.21
CA GLY A 393 -9.64 -9.96 6.95
C GLY A 393 -9.58 -9.60 5.48
N LEU A 394 -8.97 -8.43 5.21
CA LEU A 394 -8.63 -8.00 3.87
C LEU A 394 -7.78 -9.04 3.13
N LYS A 395 -8.06 -9.23 1.85
CA LYS A 395 -7.30 -10.06 0.91
C LYS A 395 -6.87 -9.19 -0.27
N PRO A 396 -5.94 -8.25 -0.06
CA PRO A 396 -5.52 -7.36 -1.12
C PRO A 396 -4.88 -8.14 -2.27
N GLN A 397 -5.08 -7.67 -3.48
CA GLN A 397 -4.39 -8.19 -4.65
C GLN A 397 -2.88 -8.10 -4.46
N SER A 398 -2.13 -9.12 -4.88
CA SER A 398 -0.67 -9.08 -4.83
C SER A 398 -0.12 -8.07 -5.83
N ILE A 399 0.87 -7.28 -5.38
CA ILE A 399 1.49 -6.20 -6.16
C ILE A 399 2.69 -6.75 -6.91
N PRO A 400 2.76 -6.63 -8.25
CA PRO A 400 3.97 -6.95 -8.99
C PRO A 400 5.10 -5.99 -8.62
N VAL A 401 6.32 -6.53 -8.45
CA VAL A 401 7.50 -5.74 -8.07
C VAL A 401 8.68 -6.06 -8.96
N LYS A 402 9.42 -4.99 -9.32
CA LYS A 402 10.68 -5.06 -10.05
C LYS A 402 11.72 -4.30 -9.24
N VAL A 403 12.48 -5.01 -8.41
CA VAL A 403 13.47 -4.41 -7.50
C VAL A 403 14.82 -5.09 -7.67
N LYS A 404 15.90 -4.30 -7.67
CA LYS A 404 17.27 -4.80 -7.56
C LYS A 404 17.65 -4.88 -6.08
N VAL A 405 18.15 -6.02 -5.65
CA VAL A 405 18.58 -6.21 -4.26
C VAL A 405 20.10 -6.32 -4.18
N ILE A 406 20.69 -5.52 -3.30
CA ILE A 406 22.10 -5.63 -2.93
C ILE A 406 22.19 -6.15 -1.50
N LEU A 407 22.70 -7.37 -1.35
CA LEU A 407 23.02 -7.92 -0.03
C LEU A 407 24.45 -7.61 0.33
N ILE A 408 24.68 -6.92 1.45
CA ILE A 408 26.02 -6.62 1.97
C ILE A 408 26.37 -7.65 3.06
N GLY A 409 27.50 -8.31 2.92
CA GLY A 409 28.00 -9.29 3.90
C GLY A 409 29.45 -9.65 3.69
N ASP A 410 29.93 -10.61 4.48
CA ASP A 410 31.30 -11.11 4.41
C ASP A 410 31.47 -12.25 3.39
N TYR A 411 32.71 -12.60 3.11
CA TYR A 411 33.06 -13.67 2.16
C TYR A 411 32.66 -15.06 2.68
N GLU A 412 32.79 -15.33 3.95
CA GLU A 412 32.51 -16.63 4.54
C GLU A 412 31.01 -16.95 4.43
N THR A 413 30.19 -15.99 4.72
CA THR A 413 28.72 -16.10 4.57
C THR A 413 28.31 -16.25 3.11
N TYR A 414 28.96 -15.52 2.20
CA TYR A 414 28.74 -15.70 0.74
C TYR A 414 29.03 -17.13 0.32
N ASP A 415 30.20 -17.65 0.69
CA ASP A 415 30.62 -18.99 0.29
C ASP A 415 29.69 -20.07 0.85
N LEU A 416 29.26 -19.91 2.10
CA LEU A 416 28.29 -20.78 2.74
C LEU A 416 26.96 -20.80 1.99
N LEU A 417 26.36 -19.63 1.70
CA LEU A 417 25.09 -19.53 0.99
C LEU A 417 25.18 -20.02 -0.43
N TYR A 418 26.25 -19.68 -1.13
CA TYR A 418 26.46 -20.08 -2.53
C TYR A 418 26.57 -21.61 -2.68
N ASN A 419 27.11 -22.30 -1.68
CA ASN A 419 27.25 -23.75 -1.70
C ASN A 419 26.06 -24.52 -1.13
N SER A 420 25.25 -23.90 -0.25
CA SER A 420 24.17 -24.57 0.47
C SER A 420 22.76 -24.16 0.08
N ASP A 421 22.57 -23.00 -0.59
CA ASP A 421 21.25 -22.44 -0.95
C ASP A 421 21.13 -22.25 -2.46
N GLU A 422 20.42 -23.17 -3.11
CA GLU A 422 20.20 -23.15 -4.57
C GLU A 422 19.45 -21.90 -5.03
N ASP A 423 18.51 -21.38 -4.24
CA ASP A 423 17.77 -20.17 -4.60
C ASP A 423 18.67 -18.95 -4.52
N PHE A 424 19.51 -18.85 -3.47
CA PHE A 424 20.49 -17.77 -3.37
C PHE A 424 21.40 -17.73 -4.59
N LYS A 425 21.91 -18.88 -5.02
CA LYS A 425 22.78 -18.99 -6.19
C LYS A 425 22.13 -18.48 -7.48
N LYS A 426 20.83 -18.71 -7.63
CA LYS A 426 20.05 -18.23 -8.79
C LYS A 426 19.72 -16.74 -8.70
N LEU A 427 19.36 -16.27 -7.51
CA LEU A 427 18.91 -14.90 -7.27
C LEU A 427 20.05 -13.90 -7.15
N PHE A 428 21.24 -14.34 -6.68
CA PHE A 428 22.42 -13.51 -6.47
C PHE A 428 23.64 -14.02 -7.26
N PRO A 429 23.54 -14.12 -8.60
CA PRO A 429 24.62 -14.63 -9.43
C PRO A 429 25.79 -13.65 -9.56
N LEU A 430 25.60 -12.39 -9.19
CA LEU A 430 26.58 -11.33 -9.31
C LEU A 430 27.25 -11.05 -7.96
N ARG A 431 28.57 -10.85 -7.98
CA ARG A 431 29.38 -10.55 -6.82
C ARG A 431 30.32 -9.37 -7.08
N ALA A 432 30.31 -8.41 -6.21
CA ALA A 432 31.32 -7.36 -6.11
C ALA A 432 32.00 -7.43 -4.74
N GLU A 433 33.23 -6.92 -4.66
CA GLU A 433 34.03 -6.96 -3.45
C GLU A 433 34.84 -5.67 -3.31
N PHE A 434 34.69 -5.02 -2.17
CA PHE A 434 35.61 -4.00 -1.70
C PHE A 434 36.65 -4.66 -0.79
N SER A 435 37.79 -5.04 -1.39
CA SER A 435 38.86 -5.64 -0.62
C SER A 435 39.40 -4.64 0.43
N PRO A 436 39.37 -4.99 1.72
CA PRO A 436 39.93 -4.11 2.75
C PRO A 436 41.47 -3.97 2.63
N VAL A 437 42.10 -4.83 1.85
CA VAL A 437 43.56 -4.85 1.69
C VAL A 437 43.92 -4.64 0.24
N VAL A 438 44.54 -3.48 -0.05
CA VAL A 438 44.94 -3.05 -1.41
C VAL A 438 46.47 -3.07 -1.60
N LYS A 439 46.93 -3.09 -2.83
CA LYS A 439 48.38 -3.03 -3.12
C LYS A 439 48.94 -1.65 -2.76
N VAL A 440 50.15 -1.63 -2.23
CA VAL A 440 50.88 -0.37 -1.96
C VAL A 440 51.42 0.19 -3.29
N ASN A 441 50.81 1.25 -3.75
CA ASN A 441 51.25 2.06 -4.89
C ASN A 441 50.86 3.54 -4.64
N GLU A 442 51.25 4.43 -5.53
CA GLU A 442 50.99 5.87 -5.39
C GLU A 442 49.48 6.16 -5.35
N ASP A 443 48.68 5.49 -6.18
CA ASP A 443 47.23 5.68 -6.25
C ASP A 443 46.53 5.25 -4.94
N SER A 444 46.90 4.09 -4.38
CA SER A 444 46.28 3.60 -3.14
C SER A 444 46.65 4.45 -1.93
N ILE A 445 47.91 4.94 -1.88
CA ILE A 445 48.36 5.87 -0.81
C ILE A 445 47.63 7.20 -0.94
N ALA A 446 47.49 7.74 -2.13
CA ALA A 446 46.74 8.98 -2.38
C ALA A 446 45.26 8.80 -1.99
N GLY A 447 44.64 7.66 -2.34
CA GLY A 447 43.28 7.34 -1.94
C GLY A 447 43.10 7.25 -0.42
N ILE A 448 44.02 6.59 0.28
CA ILE A 448 43.99 6.49 1.75
C ILE A 448 44.19 7.88 2.39
N LYS A 449 45.12 8.71 1.88
CA LYS A 449 45.26 10.08 2.35
C LYS A 449 43.96 10.88 2.21
N LYS A 450 43.26 10.76 1.08
CA LYS A 450 41.93 11.38 0.90
C LYS A 450 40.88 10.89 1.93
N ILE A 451 40.85 9.58 2.23
CA ILE A 451 39.99 9.04 3.27
C ILE A 451 40.33 9.69 4.62
N ILE A 452 41.61 9.76 4.96
CA ILE A 452 42.08 10.40 6.19
C ILE A 452 41.65 11.87 6.26
N ASP A 453 41.87 12.65 5.20
CA ASP A 453 41.49 14.06 5.13
C ASP A 453 39.94 14.23 5.23
N LYS A 454 39.19 13.37 4.58
CA LYS A 454 37.70 13.34 4.69
C LYS A 454 37.26 13.11 6.13
N LYS A 455 37.87 12.14 6.83
CA LYS A 455 37.58 11.81 8.24
C LYS A 455 38.00 12.94 9.20
N ILE A 456 39.18 13.56 9.01
CA ILE A 456 39.64 14.71 9.80
C ILE A 456 38.63 15.86 9.71
N ARG A 457 38.21 16.23 8.51
CA ARG A 457 37.22 17.31 8.30
C ARG A 457 35.83 16.94 8.87
N LYS A 458 35.37 15.73 8.63
CA LYS A 458 34.05 15.28 9.10
C LYS A 458 33.95 15.28 10.63
N ASN A 459 35.00 14.84 11.32
CA ASN A 459 35.04 14.69 12.78
C ASN A 459 35.65 15.89 13.50
N GLU A 460 35.95 16.96 12.76
CA GLU A 460 36.59 18.20 13.30
C GLU A 460 37.86 17.92 14.13
N LEU A 461 38.69 17.01 13.61
CA LEU A 461 39.93 16.61 14.25
C LEU A 461 41.09 17.59 13.91
N PHE A 462 42.15 17.58 14.72
CA PHE A 462 43.38 18.30 14.38
C PHE A 462 44.04 17.70 13.12
N ASN A 463 44.77 18.52 12.37
CA ASN A 463 45.52 18.04 11.23
C ASN A 463 46.65 17.10 11.68
N ILE A 464 46.83 16.01 10.93
CA ILE A 464 47.94 15.08 11.15
C ILE A 464 49.26 15.65 10.62
N SER A 465 50.35 15.42 11.34
CA SER A 465 51.70 15.79 10.84
C SER A 465 52.18 14.79 9.78
N ASP A 466 53.21 15.16 9.00
CA ASP A 466 53.80 14.26 8.00
C ASP A 466 54.41 13.01 8.66
N GLU A 467 55.02 13.17 9.84
CA GLU A 467 55.53 12.04 10.63
C GLU A 467 54.39 11.15 11.12
N GLY A 468 53.28 11.73 11.63
CA GLY A 468 52.09 11.04 12.05
C GLY A 468 51.43 10.27 10.89
N MET A 469 51.30 10.90 9.72
CA MET A 469 50.82 10.27 8.50
C MET A 469 51.68 9.06 8.12
N ASN A 470 53.01 9.20 8.18
CA ASN A 470 53.93 8.12 7.89
C ASN A 470 53.76 6.92 8.84
N GLU A 471 53.65 7.18 10.14
CA GLU A 471 53.47 6.12 11.13
C GLU A 471 52.08 5.44 10.98
N LEU A 472 51.07 6.21 10.67
CA LEU A 472 49.73 5.65 10.36
C LEU A 472 49.78 4.72 9.14
N LEU A 473 50.37 5.16 8.03
CA LEU A 473 50.53 4.34 6.83
C LEU A 473 51.37 3.07 7.11
N LYS A 474 52.47 3.17 7.87
CA LYS A 474 53.23 1.99 8.29
C LYS A 474 52.43 1.05 9.16
N TYR A 475 51.58 1.58 10.06
CA TYR A 475 50.69 0.77 10.87
C TYR A 475 49.68 0.02 10.01
N LEU A 476 49.05 0.67 9.05
CA LEU A 476 48.11 0.07 8.11
C LEU A 476 48.74 -1.02 7.25
N CYS A 477 50.04 -0.82 6.84
CA CYS A 477 50.82 -1.87 6.17
C CYS A 477 51.06 -3.07 7.08
N ARG A 478 51.44 -2.84 8.35
CA ARG A 478 51.61 -3.94 9.33
C ARG A 478 50.34 -4.72 9.54
N LYS A 479 49.22 -4.04 9.65
CA LYS A 479 47.88 -4.65 9.79
C LYS A 479 47.48 -5.55 8.60
N SER A 480 47.89 -5.19 7.38
CA SER A 480 47.67 -6.01 6.19
C SER A 480 48.46 -7.34 6.17
N SER A 481 49.34 -7.56 7.14
CA SER A 481 50.29 -8.68 7.21
C SER A 481 51.15 -8.85 5.97
N SER A 482 51.33 -7.83 5.17
CA SER A 482 52.09 -7.83 3.93
C SER A 482 52.88 -6.54 3.73
N ARG A 483 54.11 -6.64 3.22
CA ARG A 483 54.91 -5.46 2.85
C ARG A 483 54.48 -4.80 1.54
N LYS A 484 53.67 -5.51 0.74
CA LYS A 484 53.23 -5.05 -0.58
C LYS A 484 51.76 -4.63 -0.57
N ARG A 485 51.13 -4.68 0.60
CA ARG A 485 49.70 -4.35 0.76
C ARG A 485 49.51 -3.41 1.95
N ILE A 486 48.46 -2.65 1.92
CA ILE A 486 48.03 -1.73 2.95
C ILE A 486 46.54 -1.95 3.26
N LEU A 487 46.18 -1.87 4.54
CA LEU A 487 44.79 -1.93 4.97
C LEU A 487 44.10 -0.59 4.67
N ALA A 488 43.00 -0.63 3.95
CA ALA A 488 42.21 0.52 3.54
C ALA A 488 40.82 0.50 4.24
N GLU A 489 40.77 0.00 5.46
CA GLU A 489 39.55 -0.09 6.24
C GLU A 489 39.26 1.24 6.94
N GLU A 490 38.15 1.86 6.58
CA GLU A 490 37.80 3.20 7.04
C GLU A 490 37.56 3.28 8.54
N ASP A 491 36.99 2.24 9.16
CA ASP A 491 36.69 2.23 10.59
C ASP A 491 37.97 2.14 11.44
N ASP A 492 38.96 1.38 10.99
CA ASP A 492 40.25 1.30 11.66
C ASP A 492 40.99 2.66 11.54
N ILE A 493 40.90 3.29 10.38
CA ILE A 493 41.50 4.65 10.17
C ILE A 493 40.81 5.65 11.08
N ASP A 494 39.47 5.69 11.09
CA ASP A 494 38.68 6.61 11.90
C ASP A 494 39.01 6.48 13.40
N LYS A 495 38.98 5.24 13.89
CA LYS A 495 39.32 4.93 15.29
C LYS A 495 40.72 5.43 15.69
N LEU A 496 41.71 5.23 14.84
CA LEU A 496 43.07 5.68 15.11
C LEU A 496 43.17 7.20 15.13
N LEU A 497 42.52 7.88 14.17
CA LEU A 497 42.51 9.34 14.10
C LEU A 497 41.85 9.94 15.35
N VAL A 498 40.68 9.44 15.74
CA VAL A 498 39.97 9.93 16.92
C VAL A 498 40.76 9.73 18.20
N LEU A 499 41.34 8.53 18.41
CA LEU A 499 42.15 8.26 19.61
C LEU A 499 43.43 9.09 19.66
N SER A 500 44.12 9.22 18.52
CA SER A 500 45.34 10.07 18.42
C SER A 500 45.03 11.54 18.66
N ASN A 501 43.93 12.05 18.14
CA ASN A 501 43.47 13.41 18.36
C ASN A 501 43.13 13.67 19.84
N ASN A 502 42.49 12.71 20.52
CA ASN A 502 42.22 12.83 21.94
C ASN A 502 43.51 12.92 22.77
N ASN A 503 44.48 12.03 22.48
CA ASN A 503 45.80 12.10 23.13
C ASN A 503 46.53 13.43 22.89
N ALA A 504 46.48 13.97 21.64
CA ALA A 504 47.08 15.26 21.34
C ALA A 504 46.42 16.41 22.11
N ARG A 505 45.08 16.36 22.30
CA ARG A 505 44.34 17.34 23.13
C ARG A 505 44.77 17.28 24.60
N GLU A 506 44.94 16.07 25.15
CA GLU A 506 45.42 15.89 26.53
C GLU A 506 46.85 16.43 26.73
N GLU A 507 47.70 16.23 25.74
CA GLU A 507 49.09 16.74 25.75
C GLU A 507 49.21 18.22 25.33
N LYS A 508 48.08 18.91 25.06
CA LYS A 508 48.00 20.30 24.57
C LYS A 508 48.78 20.54 23.27
N ARG A 509 48.87 19.55 22.42
CA ARG A 509 49.49 19.65 21.10
C ARG A 509 48.42 20.11 20.07
N MET A 510 48.83 20.94 19.08
CA MET A 510 47.93 21.38 18.00
C MET A 510 47.94 20.45 16.78
N LYS A 511 48.82 19.45 16.77
CA LYS A 511 48.95 18.42 15.70
C LYS A 511 49.31 17.07 16.32
N TYR A 512 48.95 15.99 15.69
CA TYR A 512 49.34 14.60 16.05
C TYR A 512 49.94 13.84 14.87
#